data_0f107ff33cc6fead149d8f7104ee0c36
#
_entry.id   0f107ff33cc6fead149d8f7104ee0c36
#
_cell.length_a   1.000
_cell.length_b   1.000
_cell.length_c   1.000
_cell.angle_alpha   90.00
_cell.angle_beta   90.00
_cell.angle_gamma   90.00
#
_symmetry.space_group_name_H-M   'P 1'
#
loop_
_entity.id
_entity.type
_entity.pdbx_description
1 polymer ?
#
loop_
_entity_poly.entity_id
_entity_poly.type
_entity_poly.pdbx_seq_one_letter_code
_entity_poly.pdbx_strand_id
1 'polypeptide(L)'
;LFLRTAEFLWQEGHTAHATREEAVEETLRMLGVYADFAINEAAIPVLPGRKSESEKFAGAVTSYTIEAMMRDGKALQSGTSHFLGQNFARAFDIKFLDENNVQQFAWTTSWGLSTRMVGAIVMAHGDDQGLVLPPRLAPIQVVIVPIWRKEEERVAVLEAARALRQRLQRVCRVHLDDRDTASAGWKFNDWEMRGVPLRLELGPRDITHGTVMAARRDQPGREGKTLLSSAEIEMTVPGLLTTIQQAIYQKALAFRDSHIYDVRTYAELQEAVETGFARAWWAGDREDEARIKEETRATIRCIPLEQPGGTGTCVYTGREAHEVALFGRAY
;
A
#
# COMPACT_ATOMS: atom_id res chain seq x y z
N LEU A 1 -16.08 2.61 -3.87
CA LEU A 1 -15.47 1.84 -4.95
C LEU A 1 -14.22 1.14 -4.41
N PHE A 2 -13.92 -0.07 -4.85
CA PHE A 2 -12.78 -0.92 -4.51
C PHE A 2 -12.71 -1.42 -3.05
N LEU A 3 -13.32 -0.76 -2.07
CA LEU A 3 -13.23 -1.17 -0.66
C LEU A 3 -14.23 -2.26 -0.30
N ARG A 4 -15.48 -2.12 -0.73
CA ARG A 4 -16.55 -3.10 -0.59
C ARG A 4 -17.38 -3.13 -1.86
N THR A 5 -17.36 -4.26 -2.56
CA THR A 5 -18.07 -4.49 -3.81
C THR A 5 -18.71 -5.87 -3.79
N ALA A 6 -19.77 -6.08 -4.56
CA ALA A 6 -20.41 -7.38 -4.70
C ALA A 6 -19.51 -8.39 -5.44
N GLU A 7 -18.67 -7.89 -6.33
CA GLU A 7 -17.70 -8.66 -7.10
C GLU A 7 -16.36 -7.92 -7.12
N PHE A 8 -15.26 -8.64 -6.99
CA PHE A 8 -13.90 -8.08 -7.03
C PHE A 8 -12.91 -9.10 -7.59
N LEU A 9 -11.85 -8.60 -8.20
CA LEU A 9 -10.71 -9.41 -8.58
C LEU A 9 -9.75 -9.54 -7.40
N TRP A 10 -9.12 -10.69 -7.27
CA TRP A 10 -8.14 -10.95 -6.24
C TRP A 10 -7.10 -11.96 -6.68
N GLN A 11 -5.99 -11.94 -6.01
CA GLN A 11 -5.01 -13.01 -6.01
C GLN A 11 -5.25 -13.83 -4.75
N GLU A 12 -5.35 -15.12 -4.91
CA GLU A 12 -5.51 -16.09 -3.83
C GLU A 12 -4.55 -17.24 -4.05
N GLY A 13 -4.05 -17.81 -2.96
CA GLY A 13 -3.23 -19.00 -3.01
C GLY A 13 -3.59 -19.95 -1.87
N HIS A 14 -3.36 -21.25 -2.14
CA HIS A 14 -3.55 -22.33 -1.18
C HIS A 14 -2.38 -23.29 -1.26
N THR A 15 -1.90 -23.76 -0.11
CA THR A 15 -0.87 -24.79 -0.05
C THR A 15 -1.23 -25.90 0.94
N ALA A 16 -0.62 -27.05 0.74
CA ALA A 16 -0.74 -28.22 1.61
C ALA A 16 0.68 -28.69 2.00
N HIS A 17 0.85 -28.98 3.27
CA HIS A 17 2.15 -29.30 3.88
C HIS A 17 2.05 -30.57 4.69
N ALA A 18 3.19 -31.25 4.84
CA ALA A 18 3.30 -32.46 5.65
C ALA A 18 3.26 -32.13 7.16
N THR A 19 3.84 -31.01 7.56
CA THR A 19 3.95 -30.62 8.97
C THR A 19 3.26 -29.30 9.27
N ARG A 20 2.93 -29.12 10.54
CA ARG A 20 2.37 -27.88 11.08
C ARG A 20 3.35 -26.73 10.91
N GLU A 21 4.60 -26.99 11.18
CA GLU A 21 5.71 -26.03 11.17
C GLU A 21 5.90 -25.46 9.77
N GLU A 22 5.94 -26.29 8.73
CA GLU A 22 6.01 -25.86 7.33
C GLU A 22 4.81 -24.97 6.94
N ALA A 23 3.60 -25.35 7.34
CA ALA A 23 2.42 -24.58 7.03
C ALA A 23 2.42 -23.21 7.74
N VAL A 24 2.88 -23.13 8.98
CA VAL A 24 3.00 -21.85 9.72
C VAL A 24 4.08 -20.98 9.07
N GLU A 25 5.22 -21.55 8.71
CA GLU A 25 6.29 -20.83 8.01
C GLU A 25 5.79 -20.23 6.69
N GLU A 26 5.07 -21.01 5.88
CA GLU A 26 4.51 -20.55 4.62
C GLU A 26 3.47 -19.43 4.84
N THR A 27 2.62 -19.58 5.85
CA THR A 27 1.65 -18.53 6.22
C THR A 27 2.33 -17.19 6.51
N LEU A 28 3.41 -17.21 7.29
CA LEU A 28 4.17 -16.00 7.64
C LEU A 28 4.99 -15.48 6.46
N ARG A 29 5.54 -16.38 5.63
CA ARG A 29 6.26 -16.00 4.39
C ARG A 29 5.34 -15.21 3.46
N MET A 30 4.12 -15.68 3.23
CA MET A 30 3.15 -15.01 2.36
C MET A 30 2.65 -13.70 2.94
N LEU A 31 2.49 -13.60 4.26
CA LEU A 31 2.24 -12.32 4.91
C LEU A 31 3.38 -11.31 4.63
N GLY A 32 4.64 -11.79 4.71
CA GLY A 32 5.83 -11.00 4.40
C GLY A 32 5.85 -10.52 2.95
N VAL A 33 5.48 -11.37 1.98
CA VAL A 33 5.37 -11.00 0.56
C VAL A 33 4.34 -9.88 0.35
N TYR A 34 3.19 -9.96 1.02
CA TYR A 34 2.18 -8.90 0.93
C TYR A 34 2.62 -7.60 1.60
N ALA A 35 3.32 -7.68 2.73
CA ALA A 35 3.89 -6.52 3.39
C ALA A 35 4.96 -5.85 2.52
N ASP A 36 5.84 -6.65 1.91
CA ASP A 36 6.86 -6.16 0.97
C ASP A 36 6.24 -5.44 -0.23
N PHE A 37 5.23 -6.04 -0.86
CA PHE A 37 4.48 -5.41 -1.95
C PHE A 37 3.85 -4.08 -1.52
N ALA A 38 3.17 -4.06 -0.37
CA ALA A 38 2.52 -2.85 0.13
C ALA A 38 3.54 -1.73 0.39
N ILE A 39 4.65 -2.05 1.02
CA ILE A 39 5.68 -1.09 1.42
C ILE A 39 6.51 -0.63 0.20
N ASN A 40 7.06 -1.58 -0.54
CA ASN A 40 8.06 -1.27 -1.56
C ASN A 40 7.45 -0.92 -2.92
N GLU A 41 6.34 -1.52 -3.31
CA GLU A 41 5.70 -1.24 -4.59
C GLU A 41 4.59 -0.19 -4.45
N ALA A 42 3.66 -0.40 -3.50
CA ALA A 42 2.53 0.52 -3.29
C ALA A 42 2.86 1.74 -2.41
N ALA A 43 4.04 1.80 -1.80
CA ALA A 43 4.48 2.86 -0.87
C ALA A 43 3.51 3.07 0.33
N ILE A 44 2.85 2.01 0.77
CA ILE A 44 1.91 2.03 1.89
C ILE A 44 2.57 1.39 3.12
N PRO A 45 2.79 2.13 4.21
CA PRO A 45 3.32 1.58 5.45
C PRO A 45 2.25 0.76 6.16
N VAL A 46 2.31 -0.56 6.05
CA VAL A 46 1.37 -1.48 6.68
C VAL A 46 1.90 -1.99 8.03
N LEU A 47 0.98 -2.49 8.85
CA LEU A 47 1.24 -3.07 10.16
C LEU A 47 0.89 -4.56 10.10
N PRO A 48 1.89 -5.46 10.02
CA PRO A 48 1.67 -6.90 10.07
C PRO A 48 1.29 -7.35 11.48
N GLY A 49 0.29 -8.21 11.57
CA GLY A 49 -0.14 -8.71 12.86
C GLY A 49 -1.08 -9.91 12.76
N ARG A 50 -1.34 -10.52 13.92
CA ARG A 50 -2.30 -11.59 14.10
C ARG A 50 -3.70 -11.00 14.34
N LYS A 51 -4.73 -11.58 13.77
CA LYS A 51 -6.12 -11.25 14.09
C LYS A 51 -6.49 -11.77 15.48
N SER A 52 -7.38 -11.07 16.15
CA SER A 52 -8.02 -11.57 17.37
C SER A 52 -8.93 -12.77 17.06
N GLU A 53 -9.35 -13.47 18.10
CA GLU A 53 -10.27 -14.61 17.97
C GLU A 53 -11.63 -14.20 17.36
N SER A 54 -12.07 -12.96 17.56
CA SER A 54 -13.32 -12.42 17.01
C SER A 54 -13.21 -12.04 15.54
N GLU A 55 -12.03 -11.59 15.10
CA GLU A 55 -11.79 -11.02 13.77
C GLU A 55 -11.09 -12.00 12.81
N LYS A 56 -10.68 -13.19 13.29
CA LYS A 56 -10.02 -14.19 12.45
C LYS A 56 -10.99 -14.81 11.43
N PHE A 57 -10.45 -15.31 10.34
CA PHE A 57 -11.21 -16.05 9.34
C PHE A 57 -11.84 -17.31 9.94
N ALA A 58 -13.14 -17.49 9.71
CA ALA A 58 -13.87 -18.66 10.19
C ALA A 58 -13.29 -19.96 9.59
N GLY A 59 -12.92 -20.90 10.45
CA GLY A 59 -12.25 -22.14 10.04
C GLY A 59 -10.71 -22.09 10.07
N ALA A 60 -10.09 -20.92 10.16
CA ALA A 60 -8.66 -20.83 10.40
C ALA A 60 -8.32 -21.10 11.87
N VAL A 61 -7.16 -21.71 12.10
CA VAL A 61 -6.56 -21.80 13.44
C VAL A 61 -6.01 -20.43 13.82
N THR A 62 -5.28 -19.80 12.90
CA THR A 62 -4.75 -18.44 13.06
C THR A 62 -4.87 -17.67 11.76
N SER A 63 -5.26 -16.41 11.85
CA SER A 63 -5.27 -15.47 10.72
C SER A 63 -4.30 -14.34 10.97
N TYR A 64 -3.53 -14.00 9.95
CA TYR A 64 -2.64 -12.84 9.93
C TYR A 64 -3.15 -11.82 8.92
N THR A 65 -2.76 -10.57 9.11
CA THR A 65 -3.20 -9.44 8.29
C THR A 65 -2.08 -8.44 8.13
N ILE A 66 -2.14 -7.67 7.06
CA ILE A 66 -1.46 -6.38 6.96
C ILE A 66 -2.52 -5.28 7.00
N GLU A 67 -2.44 -4.41 8.01
CA GLU A 67 -3.37 -3.30 8.19
C GLU A 67 -2.73 -2.00 7.74
N ALA A 68 -3.44 -1.25 6.90
CA ALA A 68 -3.04 0.10 6.49
C ALA A 68 -3.89 1.15 7.19
N MET A 69 -3.33 2.34 7.39
CA MET A 69 -4.08 3.52 7.84
C MET A 69 -4.35 4.43 6.64
N MET A 70 -5.61 4.78 6.42
CA MET A 70 -6.01 5.75 5.41
C MET A 70 -5.97 7.18 5.96
N ARG A 71 -6.02 8.18 5.08
CA ARG A 71 -5.85 9.60 5.46
C ARG A 71 -6.94 10.17 6.37
N ASP A 72 -8.04 9.46 6.55
CA ASP A 72 -9.09 9.78 7.52
C ASP A 72 -8.89 9.06 8.87
N GLY A 73 -7.73 8.45 9.09
CA GLY A 73 -7.39 7.72 10.32
C GLY A 73 -8.00 6.31 10.42
N LYS A 74 -8.81 5.89 9.45
CA LYS A 74 -9.44 4.56 9.49
C LYS A 74 -8.52 3.47 8.98
N ALA A 75 -8.76 2.26 9.48
CA ALA A 75 -8.05 1.06 9.10
C ALA A 75 -8.60 0.44 7.81
N LEU A 76 -7.67 -0.02 6.98
CA LEU A 76 -7.99 -0.85 5.82
C LEU A 76 -7.19 -2.15 5.87
N GLN A 77 -7.89 -3.28 5.99
CA GLN A 77 -7.28 -4.59 5.82
C GLN A 77 -6.83 -4.75 4.37
N SER A 78 -5.53 -4.81 4.17
CA SER A 78 -4.91 -4.74 2.84
C SER A 78 -4.51 -6.09 2.27
N GLY A 79 -4.36 -7.12 3.11
CA GLY A 79 -4.08 -8.48 2.72
C GLY A 79 -4.14 -9.40 3.93
N THR A 80 -4.36 -10.70 3.70
CA THR A 80 -4.46 -11.71 4.76
C THR A 80 -3.71 -12.98 4.41
N SER A 81 -3.24 -13.68 5.44
CA SER A 81 -2.66 -15.00 5.33
C SER A 81 -3.15 -15.87 6.48
N HIS A 82 -3.56 -17.11 6.19
CA HIS A 82 -4.26 -17.96 7.12
C HIS A 82 -3.55 -19.28 7.29
N PHE A 83 -3.26 -19.64 8.54
CA PHE A 83 -2.96 -20.99 8.92
C PHE A 83 -4.30 -21.72 9.21
N LEU A 84 -4.68 -22.62 8.32
CA LEU A 84 -5.95 -23.34 8.39
C LEU A 84 -5.87 -24.59 9.26
N GLY A 85 -4.66 -24.99 9.66
CA GLY A 85 -4.45 -26.26 10.33
C GLY A 85 -4.86 -27.43 9.45
N GLN A 86 -5.59 -28.38 10.03
CA GLN A 86 -6.19 -29.50 9.31
C GLN A 86 -7.72 -29.39 9.16
N ASN A 87 -8.32 -28.23 9.48
CA ASN A 87 -9.76 -28.07 9.52
C ASN A 87 -10.39 -28.32 8.13
N PHE A 88 -9.90 -27.66 7.10
CA PHE A 88 -10.36 -27.85 5.73
C PHE A 88 -9.86 -29.17 5.13
N ALA A 89 -8.65 -29.61 5.47
CA ALA A 89 -8.14 -30.89 5.01
C ALA A 89 -9.04 -32.05 5.47
N ARG A 90 -9.54 -32.01 6.70
CA ARG A 90 -10.51 -33.01 7.21
C ARG A 90 -11.86 -32.87 6.53
N ALA A 91 -12.35 -31.65 6.31
CA ALA A 91 -13.65 -31.44 5.69
C ALA A 91 -13.69 -31.86 4.21
N PHE A 92 -12.59 -31.73 3.49
CA PHE A 92 -12.45 -32.02 2.06
C PHE A 92 -11.66 -33.31 1.78
N ASP A 93 -11.30 -34.06 2.81
CA ASP A 93 -10.52 -35.32 2.75
C ASP A 93 -9.17 -35.17 2.03
N ILE A 94 -8.46 -34.05 2.26
CA ILE A 94 -7.15 -33.78 1.67
C ILE A 94 -6.09 -34.49 2.47
N LYS A 95 -5.54 -35.58 1.90
CA LYS A 95 -4.55 -36.46 2.52
C LYS A 95 -3.32 -36.65 1.63
N PHE A 96 -2.25 -37.06 2.26
CA PHE A 96 -1.02 -37.49 1.61
C PHE A 96 -0.50 -38.77 2.27
N LEU A 97 0.38 -39.47 1.60
CA LEU A 97 1.13 -40.60 2.20
C LEU A 97 2.44 -40.03 2.77
N ASP A 98 2.68 -40.28 4.05
CA ASP A 98 3.93 -39.95 4.69
C ASP A 98 5.06 -40.91 4.28
N GLU A 99 6.29 -40.69 4.76
CA GLU A 99 7.45 -41.50 4.48
C GLU A 99 7.33 -43.01 4.89
N ASN A 100 6.37 -43.29 5.79
CA ASN A 100 6.06 -44.63 6.25
C ASN A 100 4.86 -45.26 5.51
N ASN A 101 4.38 -44.63 4.41
CA ASN A 101 3.19 -45.00 3.66
C ASN A 101 1.87 -44.98 4.52
N VAL A 102 1.81 -44.14 5.55
CA VAL A 102 0.62 -43.90 6.34
C VAL A 102 -0.11 -42.67 5.83
N GLN A 103 -1.44 -42.78 5.66
CA GLN A 103 -2.26 -41.64 5.27
C GLN A 103 -2.36 -40.63 6.41
N GLN A 104 -1.97 -39.37 6.10
CA GLN A 104 -2.06 -38.23 7.00
C GLN A 104 -2.94 -37.13 6.38
N PHE A 105 -3.65 -36.38 7.20
CA PHE A 105 -4.30 -35.15 6.75
C PHE A 105 -3.25 -34.05 6.57
N ALA A 106 -3.34 -33.33 5.46
CA ALA A 106 -2.43 -32.23 5.19
C ALA A 106 -2.68 -31.03 6.13
N TRP A 107 -1.62 -30.32 6.45
CA TRP A 107 -1.68 -28.98 7.05
C TRP A 107 -1.83 -27.97 5.94
N THR A 108 -2.85 -27.11 6.02
CA THR A 108 -3.20 -26.25 4.90
C THR A 108 -3.09 -24.77 5.26
N THR A 109 -2.80 -23.96 4.25
CA THR A 109 -2.75 -22.51 4.34
C THR A 109 -3.57 -21.88 3.23
N SER A 110 -3.93 -20.62 3.40
CA SER A 110 -4.43 -19.78 2.32
C SER A 110 -4.03 -18.34 2.53
N TRP A 111 -3.96 -17.58 1.44
CA TRP A 111 -3.67 -16.15 1.50
C TRP A 111 -4.40 -15.42 0.38
N GLY A 112 -4.64 -14.12 0.56
CA GLY A 112 -5.36 -13.33 -0.42
C GLY A 112 -5.08 -11.83 -0.34
N LEU A 113 -5.00 -11.22 -1.53
CA LEU A 113 -4.94 -9.79 -1.74
C LEU A 113 -5.84 -9.42 -2.91
N SER A 114 -6.70 -8.43 -2.73
CA SER A 114 -7.73 -8.07 -3.73
C SER A 114 -7.51 -6.68 -4.32
N THR A 115 -8.34 -6.32 -5.30
CA THR A 115 -8.43 -4.97 -5.87
C THR A 115 -8.77 -3.87 -4.85
N ARG A 116 -9.09 -4.23 -3.59
CA ARG A 116 -9.10 -3.27 -2.47
C ARG A 116 -7.79 -2.49 -2.35
N MET A 117 -6.67 -3.08 -2.75
CA MET A 117 -5.36 -2.41 -2.76
C MET A 117 -5.32 -1.21 -3.71
N VAL A 118 -6.08 -1.21 -4.80
CA VAL A 118 -6.24 -0.04 -5.67
C VAL A 118 -6.89 1.10 -4.89
N GLY A 119 -7.94 0.81 -4.12
CA GLY A 119 -8.57 1.78 -3.22
C GLY A 119 -7.59 2.29 -2.15
N ALA A 120 -6.77 1.39 -1.59
CA ALA A 120 -5.74 1.76 -0.61
C ALA A 120 -4.74 2.79 -1.19
N ILE A 121 -4.25 2.57 -2.42
CA ILE A 121 -3.31 3.49 -3.10
C ILE A 121 -3.96 4.86 -3.31
N VAL A 122 -5.20 4.88 -3.80
CA VAL A 122 -5.95 6.13 -4.03
C VAL A 122 -6.13 6.90 -2.72
N MET A 123 -6.55 6.21 -1.66
CA MET A 123 -6.86 6.85 -0.38
C MET A 123 -5.63 7.23 0.44
N ALA A 124 -4.53 6.48 0.31
CA ALA A 124 -3.30 6.79 1.02
C ALA A 124 -2.54 7.95 0.39
N HIS A 125 -2.54 8.06 -0.94
CA HIS A 125 -1.64 8.98 -1.65
C HIS A 125 -2.35 10.10 -2.40
N GLY A 126 -3.55 9.87 -2.94
CA GLY A 126 -4.31 10.86 -3.73
C GLY A 126 -4.55 12.17 -2.98
N ASP A 127 -4.73 13.25 -3.73
CA ASP A 127 -5.08 14.58 -3.23
C ASP A 127 -6.21 15.20 -4.06
N ASP A 128 -6.55 16.46 -3.80
CA ASP A 128 -7.65 17.18 -4.49
C ASP A 128 -7.37 17.41 -6.00
N GLN A 129 -6.13 17.21 -6.45
CA GLN A 129 -5.74 17.32 -7.86
C GLN A 129 -5.83 15.96 -8.58
N GLY A 130 -6.05 14.87 -7.86
CA GLY A 130 -6.24 13.54 -8.42
C GLY A 130 -5.32 12.47 -7.82
N LEU A 131 -4.96 11.48 -8.63
CA LEU A 131 -4.09 10.39 -8.21
C LEU A 131 -2.65 10.86 -7.95
N VAL A 132 -1.99 10.21 -7.00
CA VAL A 132 -0.53 10.25 -6.80
C VAL A 132 -0.04 8.81 -6.82
N LEU A 133 0.51 8.37 -7.94
CA LEU A 133 0.90 6.98 -8.10
C LEU A 133 2.37 6.78 -7.71
N PRO A 134 2.66 5.77 -6.87
CA PRO A 134 4.03 5.35 -6.64
C PRO A 134 4.69 4.95 -7.97
N PRO A 135 5.89 5.45 -8.29
CA PRO A 135 6.56 5.19 -9.55
C PRO A 135 6.67 3.72 -9.92
N ARG A 136 6.87 2.83 -8.94
CA ARG A 136 6.99 1.39 -9.20
C ARG A 136 5.71 0.79 -9.76
N LEU A 137 4.53 1.25 -9.32
CA LEU A 137 3.22 0.79 -9.80
C LEU A 137 2.67 1.59 -10.97
N ALA A 138 3.11 2.83 -11.19
CA ALA A 138 2.55 3.71 -12.20
C ALA A 138 2.67 3.09 -13.61
N PRO A 139 1.58 2.89 -14.38
CA PRO A 139 1.63 2.39 -15.75
C PRO A 139 2.47 3.29 -16.68
N ILE A 140 2.44 4.59 -16.40
CA ILE A 140 3.26 5.61 -17.02
C ILE A 140 4.04 6.28 -15.89
N GLN A 141 5.36 6.13 -15.88
CA GLN A 141 6.24 6.74 -14.89
C GLN A 141 6.59 8.18 -15.24
N VAL A 142 6.74 8.43 -16.54
CA VAL A 142 7.15 9.70 -17.09
C VAL A 142 6.26 10.07 -18.26
N VAL A 143 5.72 11.27 -18.26
CA VAL A 143 5.08 11.86 -19.44
C VAL A 143 5.89 13.01 -19.98
N ILE A 144 6.15 13.03 -21.27
CA ILE A 144 6.78 14.14 -21.98
C ILE A 144 5.67 14.98 -22.59
N VAL A 145 5.62 16.27 -22.25
CA VAL A 145 4.69 17.24 -22.82
C VAL A 145 5.49 18.29 -23.62
N PRO A 146 5.49 18.18 -24.95
CA PRO A 146 6.10 19.18 -25.81
C PRO A 146 5.26 20.47 -25.82
N ILE A 147 5.94 21.63 -25.82
CA ILE A 147 5.34 22.96 -25.73
C ILE A 147 5.85 23.82 -26.86
N TRP A 148 4.96 24.34 -27.68
CA TRP A 148 5.27 25.31 -28.73
C TRP A 148 4.21 26.41 -28.79
N ARG A 149 4.55 27.55 -29.29
CA ARG A 149 3.63 28.71 -29.51
C ARG A 149 3.41 28.98 -30.98
N LYS A 150 4.42 28.75 -31.81
CA LYS A 150 4.40 28.99 -33.23
C LYS A 150 4.50 27.66 -33.97
N GLU A 151 3.80 27.54 -35.12
CA GLU A 151 3.84 26.33 -35.93
C GLU A 151 5.24 25.96 -36.40
N GLU A 152 6.08 26.97 -36.65
CA GLU A 152 7.49 26.79 -37.05
C GLU A 152 8.34 26.06 -35.97
N GLU A 153 7.97 26.24 -34.68
CA GLU A 153 8.65 25.59 -33.55
C GLU A 153 8.25 24.15 -33.39
N ARG A 154 7.02 23.78 -33.83
CA ARG A 154 6.38 22.49 -33.61
C ARG A 154 7.21 21.30 -34.07
N VAL A 155 7.72 21.35 -35.28
CA VAL A 155 8.49 20.23 -35.89
C VAL A 155 9.74 19.95 -35.05
N ALA A 156 10.54 20.97 -34.75
CA ALA A 156 11.75 20.80 -33.94
C ALA A 156 11.47 20.29 -32.52
N VAL A 157 10.41 20.82 -31.88
CA VAL A 157 10.02 20.40 -30.53
C VAL A 157 9.53 18.94 -30.51
N LEU A 158 8.72 18.53 -31.49
CA LEU A 158 8.24 17.15 -31.59
C LEU A 158 9.38 16.18 -31.91
N GLU A 159 10.32 16.52 -32.78
CA GLU A 159 11.49 15.70 -33.06
C GLU A 159 12.36 15.50 -31.81
N ALA A 160 12.65 16.58 -31.10
CA ALA A 160 13.39 16.50 -29.83
C ALA A 160 12.64 15.68 -28.77
N ALA A 161 11.32 15.84 -28.65
CA ALA A 161 10.50 15.07 -27.71
C ALA A 161 10.46 13.57 -28.07
N ARG A 162 10.40 13.22 -29.35
CA ARG A 162 10.49 11.83 -29.84
C ARG A 162 11.86 11.22 -29.54
N ALA A 163 12.93 11.97 -29.79
CA ALA A 163 14.29 11.52 -29.44
C ALA A 163 14.44 11.30 -27.94
N LEU A 164 13.91 12.21 -27.12
CA LEU A 164 13.92 12.10 -25.66
C LEU A 164 13.13 10.86 -25.21
N ARG A 165 11.94 10.60 -25.77
CA ARG A 165 11.16 9.41 -25.51
C ARG A 165 11.94 8.13 -25.84
N GLN A 166 12.58 8.07 -27.02
CA GLN A 166 13.34 6.91 -27.46
C GLN A 166 14.49 6.57 -26.52
N ARG A 167 15.11 7.56 -25.92
CA ARG A 167 16.15 7.38 -24.90
C ARG A 167 15.54 6.85 -23.59
N LEU A 168 14.52 7.53 -23.05
CA LEU A 168 13.93 7.21 -21.75
C LEU A 168 13.18 5.88 -21.74
N GLN A 169 12.62 5.42 -22.85
CA GLN A 169 11.92 4.12 -22.90
C GLN A 169 12.81 2.91 -22.60
N ARG A 170 14.14 3.09 -22.57
CA ARG A 170 15.12 2.06 -22.21
C ARG A 170 15.24 1.90 -20.68
N VAL A 171 14.85 2.93 -19.92
CA VAL A 171 15.07 3.00 -18.46
C VAL A 171 13.79 3.20 -17.66
N CYS A 172 12.68 3.58 -18.28
CA CYS A 172 11.39 3.77 -17.61
C CYS A 172 10.20 3.64 -18.56
N ARG A 173 9.00 3.51 -17.98
CA ARG A 173 7.71 3.53 -18.72
C ARG A 173 7.35 4.97 -19.05
N VAL A 174 7.67 5.40 -20.28
CA VAL A 174 7.50 6.78 -20.74
C VAL A 174 6.41 6.90 -21.79
N HIS A 175 5.61 7.95 -21.69
CA HIS A 175 4.61 8.35 -22.68
C HIS A 175 4.94 9.73 -23.24
N LEU A 176 4.71 9.94 -24.55
CA LEU A 176 4.79 11.24 -25.22
C LEU A 176 3.37 11.73 -25.51
N ASP A 177 3.01 12.87 -24.96
CA ASP A 177 1.72 13.51 -25.25
C ASP A 177 1.86 14.51 -26.40
N ASP A 178 1.83 14.01 -27.61
CA ASP A 178 1.91 14.80 -28.85
C ASP A 178 0.53 15.24 -29.41
N ARG A 179 -0.55 15.14 -28.60
CA ARG A 179 -1.88 15.66 -28.99
C ARG A 179 -1.77 17.15 -29.34
N ASP A 180 -2.30 17.54 -30.46
CA ASP A 180 -2.35 18.91 -30.96
C ASP A 180 -3.67 19.63 -30.61
N THR A 181 -4.69 18.86 -30.21
CA THR A 181 -6.03 19.36 -29.86
C THR A 181 -6.14 19.95 -28.45
N ALA A 182 -5.09 19.82 -27.61
CA ALA A 182 -5.10 20.23 -26.22
C ALA A 182 -3.94 21.19 -25.91
N SER A 183 -4.22 22.25 -25.16
CA SER A 183 -3.18 23.16 -24.66
C SER A 183 -2.23 22.48 -23.66
N ALA A 184 -1.02 22.99 -23.50
CA ALA A 184 -0.06 22.46 -22.54
C ALA A 184 -0.62 22.46 -21.11
N GLY A 185 -1.30 23.52 -20.70
CA GLY A 185 -1.95 23.58 -19.37
C GLY A 185 -3.01 22.51 -19.16
N TRP A 186 -3.82 22.24 -20.18
CA TRP A 186 -4.81 21.16 -20.12
C TRP A 186 -4.13 19.78 -19.98
N LYS A 187 -3.08 19.53 -20.76
CA LYS A 187 -2.29 18.29 -20.65
C LYS A 187 -1.68 18.13 -19.26
N PHE A 188 -1.19 19.21 -18.65
CA PHE A 188 -0.64 19.18 -17.31
C PHE A 188 -1.68 18.69 -16.30
N ASN A 189 -2.87 19.28 -16.30
CA ASN A 189 -3.96 18.88 -15.41
C ASN A 189 -4.44 17.45 -15.68
N ASP A 190 -4.55 17.03 -16.94
CA ASP A 190 -4.95 15.66 -17.31
C ASP A 190 -3.97 14.63 -16.74
N TRP A 191 -2.66 14.88 -16.85
CA TRP A 191 -1.64 13.97 -16.33
C TRP A 191 -1.46 14.05 -14.81
N GLU A 192 -1.71 15.20 -14.20
CA GLU A 192 -1.77 15.35 -12.74
C GLU A 192 -2.93 14.55 -12.16
N MET A 193 -4.12 14.66 -12.76
CA MET A 193 -5.30 13.89 -12.35
C MET A 193 -5.08 12.38 -12.47
N ARG A 194 -4.37 11.93 -13.50
CA ARG A 194 -3.99 10.53 -13.71
C ARG A 194 -2.87 10.05 -12.78
N GLY A 195 -2.24 10.94 -12.03
CA GLY A 195 -1.20 10.62 -11.05
C GLY A 195 0.14 10.20 -11.64
N VAL A 196 0.47 10.62 -12.86
CA VAL A 196 1.77 10.31 -13.46
C VAL A 196 2.89 10.92 -12.60
N PRO A 197 3.85 10.12 -12.10
CA PRO A 197 4.82 10.57 -11.10
C PRO A 197 5.70 11.74 -11.56
N LEU A 198 6.09 11.74 -12.82
CA LEU A 198 7.01 12.74 -13.37
C LEU A 198 6.54 13.26 -14.72
N ARG A 199 6.39 14.58 -14.86
CA ARG A 199 6.14 15.25 -16.12
C ARG A 199 7.40 15.96 -16.57
N LEU A 200 7.79 15.76 -17.84
CA LEU A 200 8.86 16.47 -18.52
C LEU A 200 8.26 17.46 -19.50
N GLU A 201 8.55 18.74 -19.30
CA GLU A 201 8.11 19.85 -20.14
C GLU A 201 9.26 20.24 -21.07
N LEU A 202 9.04 20.25 -22.38
CA LEU A 202 10.06 20.51 -23.38
C LEU A 202 9.58 21.58 -24.39
N GLY A 203 10.25 22.73 -24.40
CA GLY A 203 9.97 23.81 -25.31
C GLY A 203 11.19 24.26 -26.11
N PRO A 204 11.07 25.27 -27.02
CA PRO A 204 12.18 25.72 -27.86
C PRO A 204 13.41 26.22 -27.08
N ARG A 205 13.17 26.86 -25.93
CA ARG A 205 14.26 27.35 -25.05
C ARG A 205 15.02 26.19 -24.41
N ASP A 206 14.31 25.16 -24.02
CA ASP A 206 14.91 23.97 -23.39
C ASP A 206 15.81 23.25 -24.39
N ILE A 207 15.38 23.13 -25.65
CA ILE A 207 16.16 22.55 -26.74
C ILE A 207 17.45 23.34 -26.95
N THR A 208 17.35 24.68 -27.02
CA THR A 208 18.50 25.56 -27.22
C THR A 208 19.53 25.43 -26.11
N HIS A 209 19.09 25.26 -24.87
CA HIS A 209 19.97 25.16 -23.69
C HIS A 209 20.36 23.72 -23.36
N GLY A 210 19.86 22.71 -24.08
CA GLY A 210 20.11 21.30 -23.77
C GLY A 210 19.51 20.85 -22.44
N THR A 211 18.37 21.41 -22.07
CA THR A 211 17.68 21.14 -20.79
C THR A 211 16.27 20.62 -20.99
N VAL A 212 15.62 20.17 -19.91
CA VAL A 212 14.20 19.82 -19.85
C VAL A 212 13.69 20.13 -18.44
N MET A 213 12.48 20.72 -18.34
CA MET A 213 11.87 20.98 -17.05
C MET A 213 11.15 19.72 -16.55
N ALA A 214 11.54 19.22 -15.40
CA ALA A 214 10.90 18.12 -14.68
C ALA A 214 9.94 18.67 -13.63
N ALA A 215 8.73 18.13 -13.55
CA ALA A 215 7.72 18.47 -12.56
C ALA A 215 7.24 17.19 -11.86
N ARG A 216 7.44 17.12 -10.55
CA ARG A 216 7.06 15.98 -9.70
C ARG A 216 5.60 16.09 -9.30
N ARG A 217 4.86 14.94 -9.36
CA ARG A 217 3.45 14.89 -8.94
C ARG A 217 3.28 14.92 -7.41
N ASP A 218 4.21 14.34 -6.67
CA ASP A 218 4.18 14.27 -5.20
C ASP A 218 4.50 15.62 -4.52
N GLN A 219 5.03 16.58 -5.29
CA GLN A 219 5.33 17.96 -4.87
C GLN A 219 4.75 18.96 -5.88
N PRO A 220 3.43 19.24 -5.85
CA PRO A 220 2.80 20.13 -6.81
C PRO A 220 3.31 21.57 -6.69
N GLY A 221 3.26 22.32 -7.82
CA GLY A 221 3.68 23.69 -7.86
C GLY A 221 5.16 23.90 -8.20
N ARG A 222 5.72 25.04 -7.79
CA ARG A 222 7.09 25.42 -8.16
C ARG A 222 8.16 24.61 -7.45
N GLU A 223 7.91 24.16 -6.24
CA GLU A 223 8.85 23.40 -5.42
C GLU A 223 9.17 22.03 -6.03
N GLY A 224 8.22 21.42 -6.71
CA GLY A 224 8.42 20.15 -7.43
C GLY A 224 9.04 20.28 -8.81
N LYS A 225 9.41 21.50 -9.26
CA LYS A 225 10.01 21.73 -10.57
C LYS A 225 11.53 21.83 -10.48
N THR A 226 12.21 21.07 -11.34
CA THR A 226 13.68 21.06 -11.44
C THR A 226 14.09 21.04 -12.92
N LEU A 227 15.08 21.85 -13.27
CA LEU A 227 15.67 21.84 -14.60
C LEU A 227 16.73 20.72 -14.67
N LEU A 228 16.57 19.82 -15.63
CA LEU A 228 17.48 18.68 -15.85
C LEU A 228 18.28 18.87 -17.13
N SER A 229 19.52 18.34 -17.15
CA SER A 229 20.31 18.23 -18.36
C SER A 229 19.74 17.15 -19.29
N SER A 230 19.44 17.51 -20.54
CA SER A 230 19.00 16.54 -21.54
C SER A 230 20.08 15.48 -21.84
N ALA A 231 21.35 15.82 -21.69
CA ALA A 231 22.45 14.88 -21.93
C ALA A 231 22.49 13.74 -20.91
N GLU A 232 22.13 14.02 -19.65
CA GLU A 232 22.22 13.10 -18.52
C GLU A 232 20.86 12.48 -18.12
N ILE A 233 19.83 12.71 -18.92
CA ILE A 233 18.44 12.39 -18.56
C ILE A 233 18.20 10.92 -18.23
N GLU A 234 18.88 10.00 -18.92
CA GLU A 234 18.75 8.53 -18.73
C GLU A 234 19.37 8.06 -17.39
N MET A 235 20.33 8.80 -16.86
CA MET A 235 20.89 8.53 -15.52
C MET A 235 20.08 9.22 -14.42
N THR A 236 19.60 10.44 -14.69
CA THR A 236 18.94 11.27 -13.69
C THR A 236 17.50 10.83 -13.39
N VAL A 237 16.73 10.48 -14.42
CA VAL A 237 15.31 10.15 -14.28
C VAL A 237 15.06 8.92 -13.38
N PRO A 238 15.78 7.79 -13.50
CA PRO A 238 15.59 6.66 -12.60
C PRO A 238 15.85 7.00 -11.12
N GLY A 239 16.89 7.79 -10.85
CA GLY A 239 17.18 8.29 -9.50
C GLY A 239 16.06 9.18 -8.96
N LEU A 240 15.51 10.05 -9.79
CA LEU A 240 14.39 10.92 -9.42
C LEU A 240 13.11 10.13 -9.15
N LEU A 241 12.80 9.11 -9.95
CA LEU A 241 11.68 8.20 -9.71
C LEU A 241 11.83 7.44 -8.37
N THR A 242 13.04 7.01 -8.04
CA THR A 242 13.34 6.40 -6.73
C THR A 242 13.11 7.39 -5.58
N THR A 243 13.55 8.63 -5.74
CA THR A 243 13.31 9.71 -4.76
C THR A 243 11.82 9.99 -4.57
N ILE A 244 11.03 10.00 -5.65
CA ILE A 244 9.56 10.16 -5.59
C ILE A 244 8.93 8.99 -4.84
N GLN A 245 9.31 7.75 -5.15
CA GLN A 245 8.81 6.55 -4.45
C GLN A 245 9.04 6.65 -2.94
N GLN A 246 10.25 7.01 -2.55
CA GLN A 246 10.62 7.17 -1.14
C GLN A 246 9.86 8.32 -0.46
N ALA A 247 9.70 9.45 -1.14
CA ALA A 247 8.99 10.60 -0.59
C ALA A 247 7.51 10.30 -0.33
N ILE A 248 6.84 9.60 -1.26
CA ILE A 248 5.46 9.14 -1.10
C ILE A 248 5.34 8.20 0.11
N TYR A 249 6.25 7.24 0.24
CA TYR A 249 6.28 6.32 1.38
C TYR A 249 6.50 7.05 2.70
N GLN A 250 7.51 7.92 2.77
CA GLN A 250 7.84 8.66 4.00
C GLN A 250 6.69 9.58 4.46
N LYS A 251 5.97 10.20 3.52
CA LYS A 251 4.79 11.00 3.83
C LYS A 251 3.67 10.15 4.45
N ALA A 252 3.42 8.97 3.90
CA ALA A 252 2.42 8.04 4.43
C ALA A 252 2.84 7.46 5.79
N LEU A 253 4.14 7.15 5.95
CA LEU A 253 4.72 6.66 7.20
C LEU A 253 4.59 7.69 8.33
N ALA A 254 5.00 8.93 8.07
CA ALA A 254 4.90 10.02 9.05
C ALA A 254 3.44 10.27 9.46
N PHE A 255 2.50 10.22 8.52
CA PHE A 255 1.08 10.31 8.83
C PHE A 255 0.63 9.17 9.74
N ARG A 256 0.90 7.92 9.38
CA ARG A 256 0.54 6.75 10.19
C ARG A 256 1.11 6.85 11.60
N ASP A 257 2.40 7.14 11.72
CA ASP A 257 3.08 7.14 13.03
C ASP A 257 2.59 8.26 13.94
N SER A 258 2.19 9.41 13.38
CA SER A 258 1.59 10.50 14.15
C SER A 258 0.13 10.26 14.57
N HIS A 259 -0.52 9.21 14.03
CA HIS A 259 -1.91 8.83 14.33
C HIS A 259 -2.01 7.45 14.99
N ILE A 260 -0.92 6.91 15.52
CA ILE A 260 -0.93 5.78 16.44
C ILE A 260 -0.67 6.31 17.84
N TYR A 261 -1.64 6.17 18.73
CA TYR A 261 -1.63 6.70 20.07
C TYR A 261 -1.42 5.58 21.08
N ASP A 262 -0.38 5.69 21.92
CA ASP A 262 -0.18 4.80 23.07
C ASP A 262 -1.14 5.21 24.17
N VAL A 263 -2.10 4.35 24.50
CA VAL A 263 -3.17 4.64 25.47
C VAL A 263 -3.09 3.70 26.68
N ARG A 264 -3.46 4.21 27.84
CA ARG A 264 -3.41 3.48 29.11
C ARG A 264 -4.78 3.29 29.74
N THR A 265 -5.75 4.10 29.34
CA THR A 265 -7.11 4.06 29.86
C THR A 265 -8.11 3.85 28.75
N TYR A 266 -9.28 3.32 29.10
CA TYR A 266 -10.36 3.14 28.13
C TYR A 266 -10.88 4.46 27.55
N ALA A 267 -10.89 5.53 28.36
CA ALA A 267 -11.27 6.86 27.88
C ALA A 267 -10.31 7.38 26.80
N GLU A 268 -8.99 7.21 27.00
CA GLU A 268 -7.99 7.53 25.98
C GLU A 268 -8.16 6.70 24.71
N LEU A 269 -8.54 5.40 24.84
CA LEU A 269 -8.82 4.55 23.68
C LEU A 269 -10.00 5.09 22.88
N GLN A 270 -11.09 5.47 23.57
CA GLN A 270 -12.27 6.03 22.92
C GLN A 270 -11.95 7.30 22.14
N GLU A 271 -11.11 8.17 22.67
CA GLU A 271 -10.66 9.39 21.99
C GLU A 271 -9.74 9.08 20.79
N ALA A 272 -8.75 8.23 21.00
CA ALA A 272 -7.74 7.90 19.99
C ALA A 272 -8.36 7.28 18.70
N VAL A 273 -9.35 6.39 18.84
CA VAL A 273 -9.97 5.72 17.70
C VAL A 273 -10.89 6.62 16.85
N GLU A 274 -11.11 7.88 17.27
CA GLU A 274 -11.83 8.86 16.44
C GLU A 274 -10.99 9.35 15.27
N THR A 275 -9.67 9.44 15.45
CA THR A 275 -8.76 10.06 14.48
C THR A 275 -7.62 9.14 14.01
N GLY A 276 -7.46 7.96 14.62
CA GLY A 276 -6.35 7.06 14.30
C GLY A 276 -6.48 5.70 14.97
N PHE A 277 -5.34 5.12 15.35
CA PHE A 277 -5.26 3.84 16.04
C PHE A 277 -4.87 4.04 17.49
N ALA A 278 -5.53 3.33 18.40
CA ALA A 278 -5.11 3.18 19.78
C ALA A 278 -4.24 1.91 19.91
N ARG A 279 -3.03 2.06 20.41
CA ARG A 279 -2.16 0.94 20.80
C ARG A 279 -2.24 0.76 22.33
N ALA A 280 -2.74 -0.40 22.75
CA ALA A 280 -3.01 -0.65 24.16
C ALA A 280 -2.67 -2.09 24.56
N TRP A 281 -2.33 -2.29 25.82
CA TRP A 281 -2.24 -3.61 26.43
C TRP A 281 -3.60 -4.30 26.43
N TRP A 282 -3.63 -5.57 26.03
CA TRP A 282 -4.86 -6.30 25.83
C TRP A 282 -4.84 -7.70 26.48
N ALA A 283 -5.89 -7.99 27.27
CA ALA A 283 -6.16 -9.28 27.87
C ALA A 283 -7.67 -9.52 28.00
N GLY A 284 -8.45 -8.97 27.04
CA GLY A 284 -9.90 -9.17 26.95
C GLY A 284 -10.25 -10.43 26.17
N ASP A 285 -11.52 -10.78 26.21
CA ASP A 285 -12.12 -11.87 25.45
C ASP A 285 -13.03 -11.35 24.33
N ARG A 286 -13.78 -12.26 23.68
CA ARG A 286 -14.70 -11.92 22.58
C ARG A 286 -15.84 -10.99 22.99
N GLU A 287 -16.33 -11.13 24.23
CA GLU A 287 -17.41 -10.30 24.76
C GLU A 287 -16.90 -8.88 25.03
N ASP A 288 -15.69 -8.76 25.56
CA ASP A 288 -15.02 -7.47 25.76
C ASP A 288 -14.79 -6.75 24.41
N GLU A 289 -14.31 -7.47 23.37
CA GLU A 289 -14.18 -6.91 22.03
C GLU A 289 -15.52 -6.45 21.45
N ALA A 290 -16.60 -7.23 21.66
CA ALA A 290 -17.94 -6.88 21.17
C ALA A 290 -18.47 -5.61 21.83
N ARG A 291 -18.24 -5.42 23.15
CA ARG A 291 -18.63 -4.20 23.88
C ARG A 291 -17.84 -2.98 23.39
N ILE A 292 -16.52 -3.11 23.24
CA ILE A 292 -15.68 -2.02 22.67
C ILE A 292 -16.20 -1.63 21.28
N LYS A 293 -16.52 -2.60 20.43
CA LYS A 293 -17.07 -2.35 19.09
C LYS A 293 -18.42 -1.63 19.13
N GLU A 294 -19.30 -2.02 20.04
CA GLU A 294 -20.62 -1.38 20.21
C GLU A 294 -20.47 0.09 20.65
N GLU A 295 -19.59 0.35 21.61
CA GLU A 295 -19.41 1.68 22.21
C GLU A 295 -18.61 2.63 21.32
N THR A 296 -17.59 2.12 20.58
CA THR A 296 -16.61 2.97 19.85
C THR A 296 -16.66 2.81 18.34
N ARG A 297 -17.28 1.76 17.81
CA ARG A 297 -17.19 1.28 16.43
C ARG A 297 -15.77 0.83 16.03
N ALA A 298 -14.84 0.81 16.96
CA ALA A 298 -13.50 0.29 16.73
C ALA A 298 -13.45 -1.22 17.02
N THR A 299 -12.57 -1.93 16.30
CA THR A 299 -12.25 -3.34 16.54
C THR A 299 -10.74 -3.49 16.70
N ILE A 300 -10.29 -4.62 17.21
CA ILE A 300 -8.87 -4.99 17.16
C ILE A 300 -8.50 -5.21 15.69
N ARG A 301 -7.69 -4.31 15.15
CA ARG A 301 -7.21 -4.42 13.77
C ARG A 301 -6.21 -5.55 13.62
N CYS A 302 -5.23 -5.55 14.50
CA CYS A 302 -4.30 -6.67 14.67
C CYS A 302 -3.62 -6.62 16.04
N ILE A 303 -3.06 -7.76 16.42
CA ILE A 303 -2.06 -7.88 17.47
C ILE A 303 -0.72 -7.90 16.72
N PRO A 304 0.11 -6.84 16.80
CA PRO A 304 1.34 -6.72 16.03
C PRO A 304 2.26 -7.93 16.23
N LEU A 305 2.98 -8.35 15.19
CA LEU A 305 3.97 -9.42 15.31
C LEU A 305 5.14 -9.01 16.21
N GLU A 306 5.53 -7.74 16.13
CA GLU A 306 6.52 -7.16 17.01
C GLU A 306 5.83 -6.63 18.27
N GLN A 307 6.13 -7.23 19.41
CA GLN A 307 5.58 -6.88 20.70
C GLN A 307 6.63 -6.14 21.54
N PRO A 308 6.24 -5.18 22.41
CA PRO A 308 7.19 -4.43 23.21
C PRO A 308 7.91 -5.29 24.28
N GLY A 309 7.39 -6.50 24.53
CA GLY A 309 7.85 -7.35 25.64
C GLY A 309 7.37 -6.84 27.01
N GLY A 310 7.54 -7.69 28.03
CA GLY A 310 7.07 -7.39 29.40
C GLY A 310 5.56 -7.56 29.57
N THR A 311 5.00 -6.87 30.57
CA THR A 311 3.58 -6.90 30.91
C THR A 311 3.03 -5.50 31.12
N GLY A 312 1.73 -5.34 30.98
CA GLY A 312 1.02 -4.10 31.27
C GLY A 312 -0.39 -4.36 31.74
N THR A 313 -1.15 -3.30 31.97
CA THR A 313 -2.54 -3.40 32.41
C THR A 313 -3.46 -3.31 31.18
N CYS A 314 -4.33 -4.30 31.01
CA CYS A 314 -5.33 -4.30 29.95
C CYS A 314 -6.20 -3.04 30.02
N VAL A 315 -6.28 -2.32 28.92
CA VAL A 315 -6.97 -1.03 28.79
C VAL A 315 -8.47 -1.09 29.15
N TYR A 316 -9.10 -2.25 28.98
CA TYR A 316 -10.53 -2.45 29.22
C TYR A 316 -10.84 -3.20 30.52
N THR A 317 -10.17 -4.36 30.74
CA THR A 317 -10.50 -5.25 31.85
C THR A 317 -9.71 -4.93 33.13
N GLY A 318 -8.64 -4.13 33.06
CA GLY A 318 -7.72 -3.88 34.17
C GLY A 318 -6.84 -5.08 34.57
N ARG A 319 -6.98 -6.24 33.89
CA ARG A 319 -6.16 -7.45 34.13
C ARG A 319 -4.73 -7.26 33.59
N GLU A 320 -3.80 -8.05 34.09
CA GLU A 320 -2.47 -8.14 33.53
C GLU A 320 -2.53 -8.64 32.08
N ALA A 321 -1.78 -8.00 31.21
CA ALA A 321 -1.70 -8.29 29.80
C ALA A 321 -0.25 -8.49 29.36
N HIS A 322 -0.02 -9.44 28.45
CA HIS A 322 1.30 -9.80 27.93
C HIS A 322 1.51 -9.38 26.47
N GLU A 323 0.48 -8.85 25.83
CA GLU A 323 0.56 -8.37 24.45
C GLU A 323 -0.20 -7.05 24.29
N VAL A 324 0.24 -6.26 23.31
CA VAL A 324 -0.46 -5.06 22.89
C VAL A 324 -1.29 -5.35 21.63
N ALA A 325 -2.42 -4.68 21.52
CA ALA A 325 -3.29 -4.73 20.34
C ALA A 325 -3.46 -3.32 19.74
N LEU A 326 -3.74 -3.26 18.45
CA LEU A 326 -4.10 -2.04 17.74
C LEU A 326 -5.61 -2.01 17.52
N PHE A 327 -6.25 -1.00 18.07
CA PHE A 327 -7.67 -0.73 17.90
C PHE A 327 -7.86 0.40 16.90
N GLY A 328 -8.88 0.30 16.06
CA GLY A 328 -9.21 1.34 15.10
C GLY A 328 -10.54 1.09 14.42
N ARG A 329 -11.16 2.16 13.94
CA ARG A 329 -12.33 2.08 13.07
C ARG A 329 -11.91 1.61 11.69
N ALA A 330 -12.77 0.85 11.01
CA ALA A 330 -12.51 0.31 9.68
C ALA A 330 -13.64 0.64 8.71
N TYR A 331 -13.37 0.51 7.42
CA TYR A 331 -14.35 0.65 6.35
C TYR A 331 -15.29 -0.54 6.25
#